data_bd60426dba5de86d8471b55f56a85283
#
_entry.id   bd60426dba5de86d8471b55f56a85283
#
_cell.length_a   1.000
_cell.length_b   1.000
_cell.length_c   1.000
_cell.angle_alpha   90.00
_cell.angle_beta   90.00
_cell.angle_gamma   90.00
#
_symmetry.space_group_name_H-M   'P 1'
#
loop_
_entity.id
_entity.type
_entity.pdbx_description
1 polymer ?
#
loop_
_entity_poly.entity_id
_entity_poly.type
_entity_poly.pdbx_seq_one_letter_code
_entity_poly.pdbx_strand_id
1 'polypeptide(L)'
;MNLNLSPSIAASSVDVPGLADFIAGLQKPSGEIPWSAGGKTDPWDHVESAMGLSAAGCLREAEKAYEWLAATQLPDGGWWSATRDGVVEDATKDSNLASYIAVGAYHHFLITEDARFLRRLWPALEAGIDYAVGLQAETGEICWARNGEGIVDRMALLTGSSSVYMSIKCALAVAFVLGKRRSDWEKALAKLGEAIRNRPNLFNMIKSRYSMDWYYPVLCGAVTGADARRRIEKSWEKFVVPEWGVRCVSDQPWVTTAEASELVLTLAAIGDLERAAIVFSWICDKKFDDGSYWMGVTFPDGVVWPEEKTSWTAAAVILAHDALRGITPGSGLFSHAHWEGKGFGVREAAGFRRPILPSRREGSAAPLRSSPSAATRG
;
A
#
# COMPACT_ATOMS: atom_id res chain seq x y z
N MET A 1 6.70 -15.47 17.03
CA MET A 1 7.98 -16.20 16.88
C MET A 1 9.08 -15.21 17.24
N ASN A 2 9.74 -15.34 18.41
CA ASN A 2 10.83 -14.43 18.79
C ASN A 2 12.05 -14.78 17.92
N LEU A 3 12.36 -13.94 16.94
CA LEU A 3 13.60 -14.03 16.18
C LEU A 3 14.74 -13.66 17.12
N ASN A 4 15.69 -14.56 17.35
CA ASN A 4 16.99 -14.25 17.97
C ASN A 4 17.82 -13.43 16.95
N LEU A 5 17.42 -12.19 16.71
CA LEU A 5 18.18 -11.25 15.87
C LEU A 5 19.46 -10.86 16.59
N SER A 6 20.56 -10.69 15.85
CA SER A 6 21.80 -10.14 16.41
C SER A 6 21.50 -8.84 17.16
N PRO A 7 22.20 -8.53 18.29
CA PRO A 7 21.92 -7.34 19.09
C PRO A 7 21.91 -6.02 18.30
N SER A 8 22.72 -5.91 17.23
CA SER A 8 22.74 -4.74 16.35
C SER A 8 21.46 -4.59 15.52
N ILE A 9 20.83 -5.70 15.10
CA ILE A 9 19.57 -5.70 14.34
C ILE A 9 18.38 -5.44 15.29
N ALA A 10 18.47 -5.89 16.54
CA ALA A 10 17.46 -5.61 17.56
C ALA A 10 17.42 -4.13 18.00
N ALA A 11 18.54 -3.41 17.85
CA ALA A 11 18.70 -2.02 18.31
C ALA A 11 18.26 -0.95 17.29
N SER A 12 17.88 -1.33 16.07
CA SER A 12 17.40 -0.38 15.04
C SER A 12 16.01 0.16 15.43
N SER A 13 15.98 1.28 16.15
CA SER A 13 14.74 1.94 16.53
C SER A 13 14.33 2.96 15.46
N VAL A 14 13.12 2.79 14.93
CA VAL A 14 12.46 3.81 14.12
C VAL A 14 11.58 4.65 15.03
N ASP A 15 11.71 5.97 14.92
CA ASP A 15 10.80 6.90 15.57
C ASP A 15 9.50 7.01 14.77
N VAL A 16 8.63 6.01 14.91
CA VAL A 16 7.34 5.97 14.22
C VAL A 16 6.47 7.18 14.54
N PRO A 17 6.34 7.63 15.82
CA PRO A 17 5.64 8.86 16.14
C PRO A 17 6.18 10.08 15.41
N GLY A 18 7.51 10.31 15.43
CA GLY A 18 8.13 11.45 14.76
C GLY A 18 7.92 11.43 13.24
N LEU A 19 7.97 10.25 12.59
CA LEU A 19 7.66 10.12 11.17
C LEU A 19 6.18 10.39 10.87
N ALA A 20 5.28 9.94 11.73
CA ALA A 20 3.85 10.21 11.58
C ALA A 20 3.55 11.71 11.75
N ASP A 21 4.18 12.36 12.73
CA ASP A 21 4.08 13.82 12.93
C ASP A 21 4.62 14.57 11.70
N PHE A 22 5.70 14.10 11.09
CA PHE A 22 6.22 14.67 9.85
C PHE A 22 5.20 14.56 8.71
N ILE A 23 4.62 13.38 8.46
CA ILE A 23 3.59 13.19 7.42
C ILE A 23 2.35 14.06 7.72
N ALA A 24 1.87 14.05 8.97
CA ALA A 24 0.73 14.86 9.40
C ALA A 24 1.00 16.37 9.27
N GLY A 25 2.24 16.80 9.50
CA GLY A 25 2.68 18.19 9.31
C GLY A 25 2.67 18.65 7.86
N LEU A 26 2.81 17.74 6.90
CA LEU A 26 2.66 18.01 5.46
C LEU A 26 1.19 18.04 5.03
N GLN A 27 0.29 17.38 5.78
CA GLN A 27 -1.11 17.27 5.41
C GLN A 27 -1.80 18.64 5.44
N LYS A 28 -2.41 19.02 4.32
CA LYS A 28 -3.19 20.25 4.21
C LYS A 28 -4.53 20.14 4.98
N PRO A 29 -5.16 21.25 5.33
CA PRO A 29 -6.48 21.24 5.98
C PRO A 29 -7.55 20.48 5.20
N SER A 30 -7.42 20.38 3.88
CA SER A 30 -8.28 19.61 2.98
C SER A 30 -8.18 18.09 3.19
N GLY A 31 -7.08 17.60 3.78
CA GLY A 31 -6.72 16.19 3.86
C GLY A 31 -5.65 15.76 2.85
N GLU A 32 -5.33 16.60 1.87
CA GLU A 32 -4.28 16.35 0.89
C GLU A 32 -2.91 16.18 1.55
N ILE A 33 -2.18 15.12 1.18
CA ILE A 33 -0.79 14.89 1.60
C ILE A 33 0.09 15.01 0.37
N PRO A 34 0.84 16.12 0.21
CA PRO A 34 1.76 16.28 -0.92
C PRO A 34 3.03 15.43 -0.73
N TRP A 35 3.73 15.21 -1.82
CA TRP A 35 5.03 14.55 -1.88
C TRP A 35 6.03 15.13 -0.86
N SER A 36 6.17 16.44 -0.84
CA SER A 36 7.01 17.21 0.08
C SER A 36 6.37 18.57 0.37
N ALA A 37 6.97 19.36 1.24
CA ALA A 37 6.49 20.71 1.55
C ALA A 37 6.43 21.58 0.27
N GLY A 38 5.22 22.01 -0.12
CA GLY A 38 4.97 22.75 -1.37
C GLY A 38 5.18 21.91 -2.64
N GLY A 39 5.36 20.59 -2.50
CA GLY A 39 5.50 19.63 -3.59
C GLY A 39 4.19 19.30 -4.29
N LYS A 40 4.29 18.50 -5.34
CA LYS A 40 3.13 17.91 -6.02
C LYS A 40 2.42 16.90 -5.12
N THR A 41 1.20 16.57 -5.49
CA THR A 41 0.48 15.41 -4.96
C THR A 41 0.13 14.47 -6.10
N ASP A 42 0.44 13.20 -5.95
CA ASP A 42 -0.06 12.11 -6.78
C ASP A 42 -0.83 11.10 -5.91
N PRO A 43 -1.76 10.33 -6.50
CA PRO A 43 -2.63 9.44 -5.73
C PRO A 43 -1.89 8.32 -5.01
N TRP A 44 -0.79 7.80 -5.55
CA TRP A 44 -0.06 6.70 -4.93
C TRP A 44 0.63 7.13 -3.64
N ASP A 45 1.52 8.11 -3.73
CA ASP A 45 2.28 8.60 -2.58
C ASP A 45 1.37 9.12 -1.48
N HIS A 46 0.25 9.74 -1.89
CA HIS A 46 -0.80 10.18 -0.99
C HIS A 46 -1.44 9.00 -0.22
N VAL A 47 -1.80 7.90 -0.92
CA VAL A 47 -2.38 6.70 -0.29
C VAL A 47 -1.37 6.00 0.61
N GLU A 48 -0.11 5.87 0.17
CA GLU A 48 0.92 5.26 1.02
C GLU A 48 1.20 6.09 2.27
N SER A 49 1.21 7.40 2.15
CA SER A 49 1.31 8.30 3.31
C SER A 49 0.14 8.11 4.28
N ALA A 50 -1.08 7.96 3.77
CA ALA A 50 -2.26 7.63 4.60
C ALA A 50 -2.17 6.23 5.23
N MET A 51 -1.56 5.25 4.55
CA MET A 51 -1.27 3.93 5.13
C MET A 51 -0.25 4.04 6.26
N GLY A 52 0.82 4.83 6.08
CA GLY A 52 1.80 5.11 7.13
C GLY A 52 1.16 5.74 8.37
N LEU A 53 0.28 6.76 8.18
CA LEU A 53 -0.49 7.37 9.27
C LEU A 53 -1.40 6.34 9.96
N SER A 54 -2.05 5.46 9.21
CA SER A 54 -2.89 4.39 9.78
C SER A 54 -2.07 3.42 10.65
N ALA A 55 -0.92 2.99 10.16
CA ALA A 55 -0.01 2.09 10.89
C ALA A 55 0.56 2.74 12.15
N ALA A 56 0.75 4.06 12.14
CA ALA A 56 1.21 4.83 13.29
C ALA A 56 0.09 5.19 14.29
N GLY A 57 -1.18 4.87 14.00
CA GLY A 57 -2.33 5.17 14.85
C GLY A 57 -2.94 6.57 14.65
N CYS A 58 -2.46 7.36 13.68
CA CYS A 58 -3.01 8.67 13.30
C CYS A 58 -4.24 8.49 12.38
N LEU A 59 -5.28 7.83 12.93
CA LEU A 59 -6.42 7.35 12.15
C LEU A 59 -7.26 8.49 11.55
N ARG A 60 -7.40 9.62 12.26
CA ARG A 60 -8.18 10.77 11.78
C ARG A 60 -7.53 11.45 10.58
N GLU A 61 -6.22 11.60 10.62
CA GLU A 61 -5.41 12.15 9.55
C GLU A 61 -5.46 11.22 8.32
N ALA A 62 -5.37 9.91 8.52
CA ALA A 62 -5.52 8.92 7.47
C ALA A 62 -6.93 8.95 6.83
N GLU A 63 -7.99 9.01 7.64
CA GLU A 63 -9.36 9.11 7.12
C GLU A 63 -9.57 10.38 6.28
N LYS A 64 -9.07 11.54 6.74
CA LYS A 64 -9.11 12.79 5.97
C LYS A 64 -8.40 12.68 4.62
N ALA A 65 -7.26 11.98 4.58
CA ALA A 65 -6.54 11.76 3.34
C ALA A 65 -7.39 10.95 2.35
N TYR A 66 -7.98 9.85 2.77
CA TYR A 66 -8.87 9.05 1.90
C TYR A 66 -10.12 9.83 1.47
N GLU A 67 -10.70 10.64 2.36
CA GLU A 67 -11.87 11.47 2.04
C GLU A 67 -11.52 12.54 0.99
N TRP A 68 -10.35 13.18 1.10
CA TRP A 68 -9.85 14.13 0.09
C TRP A 68 -9.65 13.43 -1.26
N LEU A 69 -9.01 12.26 -1.26
CA LEU A 69 -8.80 11.50 -2.49
C LEU A 69 -10.15 11.17 -3.15
N ALA A 70 -11.13 10.67 -2.39
CA ALA A 70 -12.46 10.39 -2.92
C ALA A 70 -13.17 11.63 -3.47
N ALA A 71 -13.00 12.80 -2.82
CA ALA A 71 -13.62 14.06 -3.24
C ALA A 71 -12.99 14.65 -4.52
N THR A 72 -11.75 14.28 -4.85
CA THR A 72 -11.00 14.77 -6.02
C THR A 72 -11.02 13.82 -7.21
N GLN A 73 -11.73 12.70 -7.10
CA GLN A 73 -11.87 11.73 -8.18
C GLN A 73 -12.55 12.34 -9.41
N LEU A 74 -12.02 12.04 -10.58
CA LEU A 74 -12.60 12.45 -11.85
C LEU A 74 -13.84 11.61 -12.21
N PRO A 75 -14.75 12.13 -13.06
CA PRO A 75 -15.99 11.44 -13.41
C PRO A 75 -15.79 10.07 -14.06
N ASP A 76 -14.63 9.80 -14.64
CA ASP A 76 -14.29 8.51 -15.25
C ASP A 76 -13.66 7.50 -14.28
N GLY A 77 -13.55 7.87 -12.98
CA GLY A 77 -12.99 7.03 -11.93
C GLY A 77 -11.47 7.16 -11.75
N GLY A 78 -10.78 7.89 -12.62
CA GLY A 78 -9.35 8.17 -12.51
C GLY A 78 -9.04 9.39 -11.66
N TRP A 79 -7.75 9.68 -11.54
CA TRP A 79 -7.18 10.93 -11.01
C TRP A 79 -6.10 11.42 -11.95
N TRP A 80 -5.82 12.73 -11.91
CA TRP A 80 -4.61 13.26 -12.55
C TRP A 80 -3.37 12.67 -11.87
N SER A 81 -2.34 12.38 -12.65
CA SER A 81 -1.10 11.79 -12.14
C SER A 81 -0.32 12.74 -11.23
N ALA A 82 -0.46 14.04 -11.43
CA ALA A 82 0.10 15.02 -10.51
C ALA A 82 -0.72 16.32 -10.48
N THR A 83 -0.92 16.84 -9.26
CA THR A 83 -1.49 18.16 -9.01
C THR A 83 -0.62 18.92 -8.01
N ARG A 84 -0.60 20.24 -8.08
CA ARG A 84 0.02 21.12 -7.09
C ARG A 84 -0.94 22.27 -6.78
N ASP A 85 -1.33 22.40 -5.53
CA ASP A 85 -2.26 23.43 -5.06
C ASP A 85 -3.57 23.48 -5.89
N GLY A 86 -4.07 22.31 -6.29
CA GLY A 86 -5.27 22.17 -7.11
C GLY A 86 -5.06 22.41 -8.61
N VAL A 87 -3.84 22.76 -9.04
CA VAL A 87 -3.48 22.91 -10.45
C VAL A 87 -2.94 21.58 -10.98
N VAL A 88 -3.41 21.16 -12.15
CA VAL A 88 -2.94 19.93 -12.80
C VAL A 88 -1.55 20.16 -13.39
N GLU A 89 -0.55 19.41 -12.92
CA GLU A 89 0.81 19.39 -13.47
C GLU A 89 1.00 18.26 -14.50
N ASP A 90 0.35 17.12 -14.27
CA ASP A 90 0.34 15.99 -15.21
C ASP A 90 -1.10 15.50 -15.40
N ALA A 91 -1.64 15.73 -16.58
CA ALA A 91 -2.99 15.34 -16.96
C ALA A 91 -3.09 13.86 -17.43
N THR A 92 -2.03 13.09 -17.29
CA THR A 92 -2.09 11.63 -17.45
C THR A 92 -2.95 11.04 -16.34
N LYS A 93 -3.70 9.99 -16.64
CA LYS A 93 -4.48 9.21 -15.67
C LYS A 93 -3.95 7.77 -15.68
N ASP A 94 -3.13 7.46 -14.69
CA ASP A 94 -2.47 6.15 -14.55
C ASP A 94 -3.42 5.13 -13.91
N SER A 95 -3.46 3.92 -14.47
CA SER A 95 -4.31 2.83 -13.98
C SER A 95 -3.92 2.35 -12.58
N ASN A 96 -2.61 2.37 -12.27
CA ASN A 96 -2.12 2.00 -10.96
C ASN A 96 -2.50 3.07 -9.90
N LEU A 97 -2.24 4.35 -10.20
CA LEU A 97 -2.61 5.46 -9.32
C LEU A 97 -4.12 5.46 -9.01
N ALA A 98 -4.95 5.18 -10.03
CA ALA A 98 -6.41 5.13 -9.88
C ALA A 98 -6.90 3.98 -8.99
N SER A 99 -6.23 2.83 -9.04
CA SER A 99 -6.65 1.64 -8.30
C SER A 99 -6.14 1.57 -6.85
N TYR A 100 -5.07 2.30 -6.52
CA TYR A 100 -4.33 2.12 -5.28
C TYR A 100 -5.10 2.51 -4.02
N ILE A 101 -6.15 3.34 -4.15
CA ILE A 101 -7.10 3.63 -3.07
C ILE A 101 -7.65 2.35 -2.41
N ALA A 102 -7.78 1.26 -3.16
CA ALA A 102 -8.29 -0.01 -2.64
C ALA A 102 -7.29 -0.68 -1.68
N VAL A 103 -5.98 -0.55 -1.95
CA VAL A 103 -4.92 -1.05 -1.07
C VAL A 103 -4.96 -0.31 0.25
N GLY A 104 -4.98 1.02 0.20
CA GLY A 104 -5.04 1.86 1.39
C GLY A 104 -6.32 1.65 2.21
N ALA A 105 -7.48 1.61 1.55
CA ALA A 105 -8.77 1.40 2.22
C ALA A 105 -8.82 0.05 2.95
N TYR A 106 -8.33 -1.02 2.32
CA TYR A 106 -8.30 -2.33 2.95
C TYR A 106 -7.26 -2.41 4.08
N HIS A 107 -6.08 -1.80 3.91
CA HIS A 107 -5.09 -1.66 4.98
C HIS A 107 -5.66 -0.95 6.21
N HIS A 108 -6.31 0.19 6.01
CA HIS A 108 -6.97 0.94 7.08
C HIS A 108 -8.06 0.10 7.77
N PHE A 109 -8.85 -0.65 6.99
CA PHE A 109 -9.86 -1.55 7.54
C PHE A 109 -9.27 -2.69 8.38
N LEU A 110 -8.13 -3.26 7.97
CA LEU A 110 -7.47 -4.29 8.78
C LEU A 110 -7.09 -3.78 10.17
N ILE A 111 -6.77 -2.48 10.28
CA ILE A 111 -6.38 -1.84 11.55
C ILE A 111 -7.62 -1.45 12.38
N THR A 112 -8.64 -0.89 11.73
CA THR A 112 -9.77 -0.24 12.42
C THR A 112 -11.02 -1.11 12.55
N GLU A 113 -11.18 -2.10 11.69
CA GLU A 113 -12.40 -2.90 11.49
C GLU A 113 -13.65 -2.04 11.19
N ASP A 114 -13.49 -0.74 10.80
CA ASP A 114 -14.64 0.14 10.52
C ASP A 114 -15.21 -0.07 9.10
N ALA A 115 -16.16 -0.99 8.99
CA ALA A 115 -16.90 -1.22 7.76
C ALA A 115 -17.79 -0.02 7.34
N ARG A 116 -18.06 0.95 8.23
CA ARG A 116 -18.82 2.17 7.88
C ARG A 116 -17.93 3.10 7.07
N PHE A 117 -16.65 3.21 7.46
CA PHE A 117 -15.67 3.96 6.69
C PHE A 117 -15.49 3.35 5.29
N LEU A 118 -15.30 2.03 5.17
CA LEU A 118 -15.27 1.35 3.88
C LEU A 118 -16.51 1.65 3.01
N ARG A 119 -17.69 1.69 3.63
CA ARG A 119 -18.94 1.96 2.91
C ARG A 119 -18.99 3.38 2.34
N ARG A 120 -18.39 4.36 3.06
CA ARG A 120 -18.26 5.74 2.56
C ARG A 120 -17.30 5.83 1.38
N LEU A 121 -16.17 5.11 1.44
CA LEU A 121 -15.16 5.11 0.37
C LEU A 121 -15.53 4.24 -0.84
N TRP A 122 -16.49 3.31 -0.67
CA TRP A 122 -16.82 2.35 -1.72
C TRP A 122 -17.07 2.95 -3.10
N PRO A 123 -17.83 4.04 -3.28
CA PRO A 123 -18.08 4.60 -4.61
C PRO A 123 -16.79 5.00 -5.33
N ALA A 124 -15.86 5.65 -4.64
CA ALA A 124 -14.59 6.05 -5.21
C ALA A 124 -13.66 4.86 -5.48
N LEU A 125 -13.61 3.91 -4.55
CA LEU A 125 -12.85 2.68 -4.73
C LEU A 125 -13.38 1.87 -5.93
N GLU A 126 -14.70 1.70 -6.03
CA GLU A 126 -15.35 0.98 -7.13
C GLU A 126 -15.02 1.63 -8.48
N ALA A 127 -15.18 2.94 -8.58
CA ALA A 127 -14.89 3.67 -9.81
C ALA A 127 -13.39 3.61 -10.19
N GLY A 128 -12.47 3.71 -9.22
CA GLY A 128 -11.03 3.59 -9.47
C GLY A 128 -10.61 2.22 -9.98
N ILE A 129 -11.17 1.16 -9.43
CA ILE A 129 -10.92 -0.21 -9.91
C ILE A 129 -11.57 -0.42 -11.29
N ASP A 130 -12.80 0.07 -11.50
CA ASP A 130 -13.46 -0.04 -12.80
C ASP A 130 -12.69 0.72 -13.89
N TYR A 131 -12.11 1.87 -13.56
CA TYR A 131 -11.21 2.61 -14.45
C TYR A 131 -10.00 1.74 -14.86
N ALA A 132 -9.30 1.16 -13.90
CA ALA A 132 -8.12 0.33 -14.17
C ALA A 132 -8.48 -0.95 -14.95
N VAL A 133 -9.55 -1.65 -14.56
CA VAL A 133 -10.04 -2.84 -15.28
C VAL A 133 -10.51 -2.50 -16.68
N GLY A 134 -11.09 -1.32 -16.88
CA GLY A 134 -11.48 -0.81 -18.21
C GLY A 134 -10.30 -0.59 -19.16
N LEU A 135 -9.06 -0.60 -18.65
CA LEU A 135 -7.83 -0.53 -19.44
C LEU A 135 -7.18 -1.90 -19.69
N GLN A 136 -7.82 -3.00 -19.27
CA GLN A 136 -7.29 -4.34 -19.49
C GLN A 136 -7.42 -4.78 -20.95
N ALA A 137 -6.28 -5.18 -21.54
CA ALA A 137 -6.24 -5.76 -22.87
C ALA A 137 -6.83 -7.19 -22.88
N GLU A 138 -7.23 -7.69 -24.03
CA GLU A 138 -7.72 -9.07 -24.19
C GLU A 138 -6.66 -10.10 -23.77
N THR A 139 -5.39 -9.78 -23.97
CA THR A 139 -4.22 -10.57 -23.60
C THR A 139 -3.98 -10.62 -22.10
N GLY A 140 -4.61 -9.72 -21.31
CA GLY A 140 -4.67 -9.79 -19.85
C GLY A 140 -3.87 -8.73 -19.10
N GLU A 141 -2.88 -8.10 -19.75
CA GLU A 141 -2.17 -6.94 -19.17
C GLU A 141 -3.09 -5.72 -19.08
N ILE A 142 -2.74 -4.78 -18.21
CA ILE A 142 -3.44 -3.50 -18.08
C ILE A 142 -2.59 -2.40 -18.71
N CYS A 143 -3.17 -1.65 -19.67
CA CYS A 143 -2.55 -0.46 -20.21
C CYS A 143 -2.29 0.55 -19.08
N TRP A 144 -1.09 1.15 -19.07
CA TRP A 144 -0.66 1.91 -17.91
C TRP A 144 -1.47 3.21 -17.70
N ALA A 145 -1.94 3.86 -18.79
CA ALA A 145 -2.59 5.16 -18.63
C ALA A 145 -3.51 5.56 -19.79
N ARG A 146 -4.26 6.63 -19.53
CA ARG A 146 -4.85 7.53 -20.53
C ARG A 146 -4.21 8.91 -20.42
N ASN A 147 -3.97 9.57 -21.53
CA ASN A 147 -3.56 10.97 -21.52
C ASN A 147 -4.73 11.91 -21.17
N GLY A 148 -4.44 13.23 -21.08
CA GLY A 148 -5.45 14.24 -20.76
C GLY A 148 -6.60 14.33 -21.76
N GLU A 149 -6.42 13.89 -23.00
CA GLU A 149 -7.44 13.81 -24.05
C GLU A 149 -8.26 12.49 -24.00
N GLY A 150 -7.95 11.60 -23.09
CA GLY A 150 -8.61 10.29 -22.92
C GLY A 150 -8.08 9.19 -23.83
N ILE A 151 -7.01 9.43 -24.57
CA ILE A 151 -6.39 8.44 -25.46
C ILE A 151 -5.59 7.45 -24.60
N VAL A 152 -5.85 6.14 -24.82
CA VAL A 152 -5.16 5.06 -24.11
C VAL A 152 -3.75 4.89 -24.68
N ASP A 153 -2.75 4.99 -23.80
CA ASP A 153 -1.43 4.47 -24.09
C ASP A 153 -1.41 2.95 -23.85
N ARG A 154 -1.19 2.21 -24.93
CA ARG A 154 -1.26 0.73 -24.90
C ARG A 154 -0.05 0.04 -24.28
N MET A 155 0.94 0.80 -23.82
CA MET A 155 2.06 0.24 -23.06
C MET A 155 1.55 -0.33 -21.73
N ALA A 156 2.07 -1.48 -21.32
CA ALA A 156 1.86 -2.02 -19.99
C ALA A 156 3.17 -2.02 -19.20
N LEU A 157 3.09 -1.65 -17.93
CA LEU A 157 4.22 -1.64 -16.98
C LEU A 157 4.07 -2.82 -16.01
N LEU A 158 5.13 -3.57 -15.80
CA LEU A 158 5.09 -4.74 -14.91
C LEU A 158 4.85 -4.34 -13.46
N THR A 159 5.52 -3.30 -12.99
CA THR A 159 5.32 -2.72 -11.65
C THR A 159 3.87 -2.27 -11.47
N GLY A 160 3.38 -1.38 -12.36
CA GLY A 160 2.01 -0.86 -12.29
C GLY A 160 0.96 -1.98 -12.37
N SER A 161 1.11 -2.94 -13.29
CA SER A 161 0.23 -4.10 -13.39
C SER A 161 0.25 -4.99 -12.16
N SER A 162 1.40 -5.14 -11.49
CA SER A 162 1.50 -5.89 -10.23
C SER A 162 0.79 -5.17 -9.09
N SER A 163 0.91 -3.85 -9.02
CA SER A 163 0.19 -3.03 -8.04
C SER A 163 -1.33 -3.06 -8.29
N VAL A 164 -1.78 -2.95 -9.55
CA VAL A 164 -3.21 -3.12 -9.91
C VAL A 164 -3.71 -4.51 -9.52
N TYR A 165 -2.88 -5.56 -9.67
CA TYR A 165 -3.24 -6.90 -9.22
C TYR A 165 -3.54 -6.93 -7.72
N MET A 166 -2.70 -6.29 -6.88
CA MET A 166 -2.94 -6.15 -5.44
C MET A 166 -4.18 -5.30 -5.16
N SER A 167 -4.35 -4.19 -5.89
CA SER A 167 -5.50 -3.30 -5.76
C SER A 167 -6.83 -4.03 -6.00
N ILE A 168 -6.90 -4.86 -7.04
CA ILE A 168 -8.10 -5.67 -7.32
C ILE A 168 -8.33 -6.70 -6.21
N LYS A 169 -7.28 -7.34 -5.66
CA LYS A 169 -7.41 -8.26 -4.51
C LYS A 169 -8.01 -7.56 -3.31
N CYS A 170 -7.47 -6.38 -2.96
CA CYS A 170 -7.96 -5.58 -1.85
C CYS A 170 -9.42 -5.14 -2.07
N ALA A 171 -9.75 -4.71 -3.28
CA ALA A 171 -11.10 -4.31 -3.66
C ALA A 171 -12.12 -5.47 -3.54
N LEU A 172 -11.73 -6.68 -3.94
CA LEU A 172 -12.54 -7.88 -3.76
C LEU A 172 -12.74 -8.22 -2.28
N ALA A 173 -11.70 -8.03 -1.45
CA ALA A 173 -11.81 -8.20 -0.01
C ALA A 173 -12.76 -7.16 0.61
N VAL A 174 -12.67 -5.90 0.21
CA VAL A 174 -13.61 -4.84 0.62
C VAL A 174 -15.03 -5.15 0.15
N ALA A 175 -15.22 -5.57 -1.11
CA ALA A 175 -16.51 -5.99 -1.63
C ALA A 175 -17.12 -7.10 -0.78
N PHE A 176 -16.33 -8.12 -0.43
CA PHE A 176 -16.77 -9.19 0.46
C PHE A 176 -17.23 -8.69 1.83
N VAL A 177 -16.45 -7.81 2.48
CA VAL A 177 -16.82 -7.19 3.77
C VAL A 177 -18.15 -6.43 3.67
N LEU A 178 -18.38 -5.76 2.54
CA LEU A 178 -19.59 -4.99 2.28
C LEU A 178 -20.76 -5.83 1.74
N GLY A 179 -20.60 -7.14 1.59
CA GLY A 179 -21.63 -8.04 1.06
C GLY A 179 -21.89 -7.87 -0.45
N LYS A 180 -20.92 -7.33 -1.18
CA LYS A 180 -20.99 -7.11 -2.63
C LYS A 180 -20.26 -8.22 -3.39
N ARG A 181 -20.60 -8.39 -4.68
CA ARG A 181 -19.95 -9.36 -5.58
C ARG A 181 -19.53 -8.66 -6.86
N ARG A 182 -18.30 -8.90 -7.30
CA ARG A 182 -17.69 -8.33 -8.51
C ARG A 182 -16.97 -9.44 -9.29
N SER A 183 -17.77 -10.28 -9.93
CA SER A 183 -17.24 -11.39 -10.76
C SER A 183 -16.45 -10.92 -11.98
N ASP A 184 -16.68 -9.71 -12.44
CA ASP A 184 -15.90 -9.02 -13.46
C ASP A 184 -14.47 -8.76 -12.98
N TRP A 185 -14.29 -8.27 -11.75
CA TRP A 185 -12.97 -8.07 -11.14
C TRP A 185 -12.23 -9.39 -10.87
N GLU A 186 -12.95 -10.45 -10.47
CA GLU A 186 -12.35 -11.79 -10.32
C GLU A 186 -11.76 -12.29 -11.65
N LYS A 187 -12.48 -12.08 -12.76
CA LYS A 187 -12.00 -12.45 -14.10
C LYS A 187 -10.81 -11.59 -14.53
N ALA A 188 -10.87 -10.28 -14.27
CA ALA A 188 -9.78 -9.36 -14.57
C ALA A 188 -8.51 -9.73 -13.78
N LEU A 189 -8.65 -10.01 -12.49
CA LEU A 189 -7.56 -10.46 -11.62
C LEU A 189 -6.89 -11.73 -12.15
N ALA A 190 -7.69 -12.73 -12.53
CA ALA A 190 -7.19 -14.00 -13.05
C ALA A 190 -6.38 -13.80 -14.34
N LYS A 191 -6.89 -13.02 -15.30
CA LYS A 191 -6.22 -12.69 -16.56
C LYS A 191 -4.91 -11.92 -16.33
N LEU A 192 -4.96 -10.90 -15.45
CA LEU A 192 -3.79 -10.10 -15.11
C LEU A 192 -2.69 -10.93 -14.44
N GLY A 193 -3.07 -11.78 -13.49
CA GLY A 193 -2.14 -12.69 -12.84
C GLY A 193 -1.50 -13.68 -13.80
N GLU A 194 -2.25 -14.19 -14.77
CA GLU A 194 -1.71 -15.04 -15.84
C GLU A 194 -0.72 -14.29 -16.72
N ALA A 195 -1.04 -13.05 -17.12
CA ALA A 195 -0.13 -12.20 -17.90
C ALA A 195 1.18 -11.93 -17.16
N ILE A 196 1.11 -11.55 -15.87
CA ILE A 196 2.29 -11.25 -15.04
C ILE A 196 3.20 -12.48 -14.91
N ARG A 197 2.63 -13.66 -14.68
CA ARG A 197 3.44 -14.88 -14.46
C ARG A 197 4.04 -15.45 -15.73
N ASN A 198 3.29 -15.45 -16.83
CA ASN A 198 3.60 -16.31 -17.97
C ASN A 198 3.85 -15.55 -19.26
N ARG A 199 3.63 -14.23 -19.31
CA ARG A 199 3.73 -13.43 -20.53
C ARG A 199 4.57 -12.15 -20.35
N PRO A 200 5.85 -12.25 -19.96
CA PRO A 200 6.69 -11.08 -19.67
C PRO A 200 6.85 -10.14 -20.87
N ASN A 201 6.70 -10.65 -22.10
CA ASN A 201 6.77 -9.89 -23.34
C ASN A 201 5.61 -8.90 -23.54
N LEU A 202 4.54 -8.98 -22.74
CA LEU A 202 3.43 -8.01 -22.77
C LEU A 202 3.80 -6.70 -22.05
N PHE A 203 4.84 -6.71 -21.22
CA PHE A 203 5.25 -5.56 -20.45
C PHE A 203 6.49 -4.89 -21.05
N ASN A 204 6.66 -3.59 -20.80
CA ASN A 204 7.79 -2.82 -21.27
C ASN A 204 9.09 -3.34 -20.65
N MET A 205 9.82 -4.14 -21.43
CA MET A 205 11.07 -4.78 -21.02
C MET A 205 12.21 -3.79 -20.69
N ILE A 206 12.16 -2.55 -21.21
CA ILE A 206 13.16 -1.51 -20.89
C ILE A 206 13.08 -1.14 -19.39
N LYS A 207 11.90 -1.27 -18.80
CA LYS A 207 11.68 -0.99 -17.37
C LYS A 207 12.28 -2.05 -16.44
N SER A 208 12.71 -3.20 -16.93
CA SER A 208 13.37 -4.25 -16.14
C SER A 208 14.71 -3.82 -15.51
N ARG A 209 15.21 -2.63 -15.83
CA ARG A 209 16.34 -1.98 -15.16
C ARG A 209 15.95 -1.35 -13.81
N TYR A 210 14.67 -1.10 -13.54
CA TYR A 210 14.16 -0.57 -12.29
C TYR A 210 13.92 -1.70 -11.29
N SER A 211 14.24 -1.47 -10.03
CA SER A 211 14.11 -2.49 -8.97
C SER A 211 12.66 -2.90 -8.70
N MET A 212 11.71 -1.98 -8.83
CA MET A 212 10.29 -2.27 -8.66
C MET A 212 9.79 -3.35 -9.64
N ASP A 213 10.26 -3.36 -10.89
CA ASP A 213 9.93 -4.43 -11.85
C ASP A 213 10.44 -5.81 -11.40
N TRP A 214 11.47 -5.84 -10.56
CA TRP A 214 11.98 -7.09 -10.00
C TRP A 214 11.11 -7.60 -8.85
N TYR A 215 10.84 -6.79 -7.82
CA TYR A 215 10.20 -7.30 -6.61
C TYR A 215 8.67 -7.10 -6.55
N TYR A 216 8.06 -6.15 -7.27
CA TYR A 216 6.61 -5.89 -7.21
C TYR A 216 5.72 -7.10 -7.55
N PRO A 217 6.05 -7.94 -8.56
CA PRO A 217 5.27 -9.15 -8.81
C PRO A 217 5.22 -10.11 -7.61
N VAL A 218 6.27 -10.08 -6.77
CA VAL A 218 6.34 -10.86 -5.52
C VAL A 218 5.62 -10.12 -4.39
N LEU A 219 5.90 -8.85 -4.18
CA LEU A 219 5.26 -8.01 -3.16
C LEU A 219 3.74 -8.09 -3.26
N CYS A 220 3.20 -7.92 -4.46
CA CYS A 220 1.76 -7.93 -4.70
C CYS A 220 1.15 -9.34 -4.75
N GLY A 221 1.96 -10.40 -4.62
CA GLY A 221 1.50 -11.78 -4.59
C GLY A 221 0.98 -12.29 -5.94
N ALA A 222 1.35 -11.67 -7.06
CA ALA A 222 1.11 -12.22 -8.39
C ALA A 222 2.05 -13.40 -8.67
N VAL A 223 3.27 -13.37 -8.13
CA VAL A 223 4.26 -14.45 -8.14
C VAL A 223 4.48 -14.91 -6.71
N THR A 224 4.25 -16.18 -6.41
CA THR A 224 4.27 -16.73 -5.04
C THR A 224 5.12 -18.00 -4.93
N GLY A 225 5.31 -18.51 -3.71
CA GLY A 225 5.97 -19.77 -3.45
C GLY A 225 7.43 -19.86 -3.94
N ALA A 226 7.81 -20.96 -4.56
CA ALA A 226 9.17 -21.18 -5.06
C ALA A 226 9.55 -20.21 -6.18
N ASP A 227 8.59 -19.77 -7.00
CA ASP A 227 8.84 -18.83 -8.09
C ASP A 227 9.18 -17.42 -7.56
N ALA A 228 8.50 -17.00 -6.48
CA ALA A 228 8.83 -15.76 -5.78
C ALA A 228 10.27 -15.77 -5.28
N ARG A 229 10.67 -16.83 -4.58
CA ARG A 229 12.04 -17.00 -4.06
C ARG A 229 13.06 -16.97 -5.18
N ARG A 230 12.84 -17.74 -6.26
CA ARG A 230 13.74 -17.74 -7.43
C ARG A 230 13.86 -16.36 -8.10
N ARG A 231 12.74 -15.62 -8.17
CA ARG A 231 12.75 -14.27 -8.74
C ARG A 231 13.59 -13.31 -7.90
N ILE A 232 13.45 -13.36 -6.58
CA ILE A 232 14.26 -12.53 -5.67
C ILE A 232 15.74 -12.88 -5.80
N GLU A 233 16.11 -14.16 -5.74
CA GLU A 233 17.50 -14.60 -5.87
C GLU A 233 18.14 -14.18 -7.19
N LYS A 234 17.44 -14.38 -8.32
CA LYS A 234 17.97 -14.15 -9.66
C LYS A 234 18.54 -12.75 -9.89
N SER A 235 18.00 -11.74 -9.20
CA SER A 235 18.39 -10.35 -9.44
C SER A 235 18.88 -9.66 -8.15
N TRP A 236 19.15 -10.42 -7.11
CA TRP A 236 19.63 -9.89 -5.84
C TRP A 236 20.88 -9.01 -6.01
N GLU A 237 21.94 -9.56 -6.56
CA GLU A 237 23.21 -8.84 -6.78
C GLU A 237 23.09 -7.66 -7.75
N LYS A 238 22.08 -7.70 -8.63
CA LYS A 238 21.82 -6.61 -9.56
C LYS A 238 21.32 -5.35 -8.86
N PHE A 239 20.50 -5.51 -7.83
CA PHE A 239 19.80 -4.40 -7.21
C PHE A 239 20.22 -4.11 -5.76
N VAL A 240 20.62 -5.12 -5.01
CA VAL A 240 21.00 -4.95 -3.61
C VAL A 240 22.47 -4.58 -3.48
N VAL A 241 22.75 -3.50 -2.77
CA VAL A 241 24.07 -3.02 -2.42
C VAL A 241 24.24 -3.18 -0.91
N PRO A 242 25.05 -4.17 -0.45
CA PRO A 242 25.23 -4.42 0.98
C PRO A 242 25.61 -3.14 1.73
N GLU A 243 25.03 -2.94 2.92
CA GLU A 243 25.21 -1.78 3.79
C GLU A 243 24.63 -0.46 3.27
N TRP A 244 24.25 -0.40 1.97
CA TRP A 244 23.67 0.81 1.37
C TRP A 244 22.16 0.71 1.17
N GLY A 245 21.63 -0.39 0.65
CA GLY A 245 20.20 -0.59 0.36
C GLY A 245 19.93 -1.12 -1.03
N VAL A 246 18.89 -0.61 -1.68
CA VAL A 246 18.42 -1.05 -2.98
C VAL A 246 18.62 0.04 -4.03
N ARG A 247 19.23 -0.32 -5.15
CA ARG A 247 19.30 0.56 -6.34
C ARG A 247 17.90 0.79 -6.88
N CYS A 248 17.52 2.04 -7.08
CA CYS A 248 16.31 2.36 -7.84
C CYS A 248 16.44 1.84 -9.28
N VAL A 249 17.60 2.10 -9.89
CA VAL A 249 17.92 1.69 -11.26
C VAL A 249 19.25 0.93 -11.24
N SER A 250 19.28 -0.25 -11.85
CA SER A 250 20.38 -1.21 -11.71
C SER A 250 21.74 -0.73 -12.22
N ASP A 251 21.77 0.22 -13.13
CA ASP A 251 22.97 0.78 -13.76
C ASP A 251 23.29 2.21 -13.28
N GLN A 252 22.67 2.62 -12.15
CA GLN A 252 22.96 3.89 -11.50
C GLN A 252 23.53 3.64 -10.09
N PRO A 253 24.56 4.39 -9.65
CA PRO A 253 25.14 4.26 -8.33
C PRO A 253 24.30 5.02 -7.28
N TRP A 254 22.99 4.75 -7.22
CA TRP A 254 22.03 5.44 -6.39
C TRP A 254 21.09 4.44 -5.74
N VAL A 255 21.04 4.43 -4.42
CA VAL A 255 20.12 3.62 -3.60
C VAL A 255 19.10 4.53 -2.95
N THR A 256 17.91 3.99 -2.72
CA THR A 256 16.77 4.75 -2.20
C THR A 256 16.19 4.08 -0.96
N THR A 257 15.71 4.90 -0.06
CA THR A 257 15.14 4.41 1.21
C THR A 257 13.78 3.76 0.98
N ALA A 258 12.96 4.31 0.08
CA ALA A 258 11.63 3.79 -0.20
C ALA A 258 11.71 2.41 -0.86
N GLU A 259 12.48 2.25 -1.95
CA GLU A 259 12.64 0.95 -2.62
C GLU A 259 13.33 -0.09 -1.71
N ALA A 260 14.22 0.34 -0.81
CA ALA A 260 14.78 -0.56 0.19
C ALA A 260 13.71 -1.01 1.21
N SER A 261 12.82 -0.11 1.62
CA SER A 261 11.67 -0.42 2.49
C SER A 261 10.67 -1.35 1.81
N GLU A 262 10.39 -1.15 0.53
CA GLU A 262 9.52 -2.03 -0.25
C GLU A 262 10.14 -3.43 -0.47
N LEU A 263 11.47 -3.52 -0.59
CA LEU A 263 12.13 -4.82 -0.57
C LEU A 263 11.99 -5.51 0.80
N VAL A 264 12.04 -4.77 1.90
CA VAL A 264 11.75 -5.31 3.24
C VAL A 264 10.32 -5.86 3.29
N LEU A 265 9.33 -5.11 2.80
CA LEU A 265 7.95 -5.59 2.67
C LEU A 265 7.86 -6.86 1.82
N THR A 266 8.60 -6.92 0.71
CA THR A 266 8.63 -8.07 -0.20
C THR A 266 9.21 -9.31 0.47
N LEU A 267 10.31 -9.17 1.20
CA LEU A 267 10.94 -10.26 1.93
C LEU A 267 10.05 -10.74 3.07
N ALA A 268 9.43 -9.82 3.81
CA ALA A 268 8.43 -10.15 4.83
C ALA A 268 7.21 -10.89 4.22
N ALA A 269 6.76 -10.48 3.04
CA ALA A 269 5.64 -11.11 2.33
C ALA A 269 5.87 -12.59 2.04
N ILE A 270 7.10 -12.99 1.73
CA ILE A 270 7.50 -14.39 1.48
C ILE A 270 8.03 -15.11 2.73
N GLY A 271 7.99 -14.47 3.90
CA GLY A 271 8.44 -15.01 5.17
C GLY A 271 9.97 -15.04 5.36
N ASP A 272 10.74 -14.28 4.60
CA ASP A 272 12.19 -14.16 4.72
C ASP A 272 12.56 -13.00 5.65
N LEU A 273 12.20 -13.14 6.91
CA LEU A 273 12.36 -12.09 7.92
C LEU A 273 13.80 -11.81 8.27
N GLU A 274 14.71 -12.76 8.08
CA GLU A 274 16.13 -12.56 8.35
C GLU A 274 16.73 -11.55 7.37
N ARG A 275 16.57 -11.78 6.05
CA ARG A 275 17.05 -10.82 5.04
C ARG A 275 16.29 -9.49 5.12
N ALA A 276 14.99 -9.52 5.43
CA ALA A 276 14.21 -8.30 5.65
C ALA A 276 14.84 -7.45 6.76
N ALA A 277 15.19 -8.04 7.91
CA ALA A 277 15.82 -7.34 9.01
C ALA A 277 17.20 -6.79 8.66
N ILE A 278 18.00 -7.53 7.88
CA ILE A 278 19.31 -7.08 7.40
C ILE A 278 19.16 -5.85 6.50
N VAL A 279 18.29 -5.90 5.48
CA VAL A 279 18.06 -4.77 4.57
C VAL A 279 17.51 -3.57 5.34
N PHE A 280 16.59 -3.80 6.28
CA PHE A 280 16.02 -2.74 7.10
C PHE A 280 17.08 -2.04 7.97
N SER A 281 18.04 -2.80 8.52
CA SER A 281 19.12 -2.22 9.32
C SER A 281 20.00 -1.22 8.55
N TRP A 282 20.11 -1.39 7.22
CA TRP A 282 20.92 -0.52 6.36
C TRP A 282 20.29 0.85 6.10
N ILE A 283 18.99 0.99 6.34
CA ILE A 283 18.28 2.25 6.10
C ILE A 283 17.97 3.02 7.38
N CYS A 284 18.07 2.40 8.55
CA CYS A 284 17.64 2.99 9.81
C CYS A 284 18.34 4.31 10.21
N ASP A 285 19.57 4.50 9.77
CA ASP A 285 20.41 5.69 10.05
C ASP A 285 20.52 6.64 8.85
N LYS A 286 19.85 6.33 7.71
CA LYS A 286 19.82 7.21 6.53
C LYS A 286 18.80 8.33 6.71
N LYS A 287 19.06 9.23 7.64
CA LYS A 287 18.14 10.31 8.03
C LYS A 287 18.86 11.63 8.25
N PHE A 288 18.11 12.70 8.12
CA PHE A 288 18.52 14.05 8.47
C PHE A 288 18.51 14.25 9.98
N ASP A 289 19.09 15.36 10.44
CA ASP A 289 19.16 15.69 11.88
C ASP A 289 17.78 15.84 12.54
N ASP A 290 16.75 16.17 11.75
CA ASP A 290 15.36 16.27 12.22
C ASP A 290 14.62 14.93 12.26
N GLY A 291 15.30 13.83 11.92
CA GLY A 291 14.74 12.48 11.93
C GLY A 291 14.01 12.05 10.67
N SER A 292 13.76 12.96 9.70
CA SER A 292 13.22 12.59 8.40
C SER A 292 14.24 11.78 7.59
N TYR A 293 13.78 10.83 6.78
CA TYR A 293 14.66 9.95 6.02
C TYR A 293 15.13 10.58 4.71
N TRP A 294 16.36 10.27 4.31
CA TRP A 294 16.85 10.59 2.97
C TRP A 294 15.98 9.87 1.92
N MET A 295 15.65 10.55 0.86
CA MET A 295 15.00 9.91 -0.28
C MET A 295 15.96 8.89 -0.93
N GLY A 296 17.22 9.28 -1.12
CA GLY A 296 18.25 8.41 -1.63
C GLY A 296 19.65 8.96 -1.43
N VAL A 297 20.64 8.11 -1.68
CA VAL A 297 22.05 8.42 -1.53
C VAL A 297 22.86 7.73 -2.63
N THR A 298 23.83 8.43 -3.19
CA THR A 298 24.79 7.84 -4.13
C THR A 298 25.85 7.00 -3.39
N PHE A 299 26.39 6.01 -4.05
CA PHE A 299 27.44 5.16 -3.49
C PHE A 299 28.58 4.99 -4.52
N PRO A 300 29.83 4.87 -4.10
CA PRO A 300 30.31 4.80 -2.70
C PRO A 300 30.55 6.17 -2.04
N ASP A 301 30.31 7.28 -2.74
CA ASP A 301 30.66 8.64 -2.31
C ASP A 301 29.74 9.22 -1.22
N GLY A 302 28.56 8.62 -0.98
CA GLY A 302 27.68 8.98 0.15
C GLY A 302 26.97 10.33 0.00
N VAL A 303 26.78 10.83 -1.23
CA VAL A 303 26.08 12.08 -1.47
C VAL A 303 24.57 11.86 -1.37
N VAL A 304 23.90 12.54 -0.45
CA VAL A 304 22.43 12.53 -0.34
C VAL A 304 21.85 13.27 -1.54
N TRP A 305 21.00 12.58 -2.32
CA TRP A 305 20.38 13.16 -3.51
C TRP A 305 19.05 12.47 -3.83
N PRO A 306 18.00 13.23 -4.12
CA PRO A 306 17.88 14.69 -3.84
C PRO A 306 17.80 14.95 -2.33
N GLU A 307 18.16 16.15 -1.90
CA GLU A 307 17.96 16.61 -0.53
C GLU A 307 16.48 16.97 -0.28
N GLU A 308 15.58 16.04 -0.59
CA GLU A 308 14.14 16.21 -0.49
C GLU A 308 13.59 15.29 0.61
N LYS A 309 12.70 15.83 1.43
CA LYS A 309 12.05 15.14 2.52
C LYS A 309 10.63 14.79 2.10
N THR A 310 10.40 13.52 1.77
CA THR A 310 9.14 13.09 1.18
C THR A 310 8.25 12.34 2.16
N SER A 311 6.94 12.59 2.08
CA SER A 311 5.92 11.88 2.85
C SER A 311 5.94 10.38 2.56
N TRP A 312 6.10 10.02 1.28
CA TRP A 312 6.17 8.64 0.82
C TRP A 312 7.35 7.87 1.44
N THR A 313 8.55 8.44 1.44
CA THR A 313 9.72 7.77 2.07
C THR A 313 9.46 7.49 3.56
N ALA A 314 8.90 8.47 4.28
CA ALA A 314 8.56 8.29 5.69
C ALA A 314 7.52 7.18 5.88
N ALA A 315 6.49 7.14 5.04
CA ALA A 315 5.46 6.11 5.07
C ALA A 315 6.01 4.71 4.76
N ALA A 316 6.86 4.59 3.73
CA ALA A 316 7.49 3.33 3.36
C ALA A 316 8.32 2.73 4.51
N VAL A 317 9.05 3.57 5.25
CA VAL A 317 9.79 3.14 6.46
C VAL A 317 8.85 2.67 7.58
N ILE A 318 7.76 3.39 7.83
CA ILE A 318 6.74 2.97 8.83
C ILE A 318 6.14 1.62 8.45
N LEU A 319 5.73 1.46 7.20
CA LEU A 319 5.11 0.22 6.70
C LEU A 319 6.09 -0.97 6.75
N ALA A 320 7.36 -0.74 6.36
CA ALA A 320 8.40 -1.77 6.46
C ALA A 320 8.67 -2.18 7.91
N HIS A 321 8.71 -1.21 8.83
CA HIS A 321 8.86 -1.47 10.27
C HIS A 321 7.67 -2.26 10.83
N ASP A 322 6.45 -1.87 10.46
CA ASP A 322 5.22 -2.57 10.87
C ASP A 322 5.20 -4.02 10.37
N ALA A 323 5.47 -4.23 9.08
CA ALA A 323 5.49 -5.57 8.48
C ALA A 323 6.57 -6.48 9.09
N LEU A 324 7.77 -5.93 9.34
CA LEU A 324 8.89 -6.68 9.92
C LEU A 324 8.61 -7.10 11.37
N ARG A 325 7.90 -6.26 12.13
CA ARG A 325 7.64 -6.45 13.57
C ARG A 325 6.25 -7.04 13.85
N GLY A 326 5.33 -7.03 12.89
CA GLY A 326 3.95 -7.48 13.08
C GLY A 326 3.19 -6.66 14.11
N ILE A 327 3.32 -5.32 14.08
CA ILE A 327 2.81 -4.43 15.13
C ILE A 327 1.31 -4.25 15.00
N THR A 328 0.83 -3.90 13.80
CA THR A 328 -0.60 -3.68 13.55
C THR A 328 -1.22 -4.85 12.79
N PRO A 329 -2.56 -5.00 12.81
CA PRO A 329 -3.25 -5.94 11.93
C PRO A 329 -3.04 -5.67 10.43
N GLY A 330 -2.70 -4.41 10.06
CA GLY A 330 -2.37 -4.00 8.70
C GLY A 330 -1.04 -4.55 8.19
N SER A 331 -0.12 -4.89 9.09
CA SER A 331 1.22 -5.42 8.77
C SER A 331 1.20 -6.66 7.88
N GLY A 332 0.12 -7.44 7.96
CA GLY A 332 -0.06 -8.64 7.16
C GLY A 332 -0.56 -8.42 5.73
N LEU A 333 -0.90 -7.19 5.33
CA LEU A 333 -1.54 -6.90 4.04
C LEU A 333 -0.83 -7.53 2.84
N PHE A 334 0.49 -7.40 2.76
CA PHE A 334 1.29 -7.92 1.67
C PHE A 334 1.72 -9.39 1.89
N SER A 335 1.57 -9.93 3.08
CA SER A 335 1.96 -11.31 3.38
C SER A 335 1.24 -12.31 2.49
N HIS A 336 1.97 -13.21 1.83
CA HIS A 336 1.36 -14.25 0.99
C HIS A 336 0.44 -15.15 1.82
N ALA A 337 0.79 -15.44 3.07
CA ALA A 337 -0.04 -16.23 3.98
C ALA A 337 -1.40 -15.56 4.30
N HIS A 338 -1.47 -14.21 4.31
CA HIS A 338 -2.74 -13.50 4.50
C HIS A 338 -3.77 -13.83 3.41
N TRP A 339 -3.29 -14.09 2.18
CA TRP A 339 -4.13 -14.36 1.01
C TRP A 339 -4.34 -15.84 0.74
N GLU A 340 -3.63 -16.73 1.42
CA GLU A 340 -3.82 -18.18 1.30
C GLU A 340 -5.22 -18.58 1.76
N GLY A 341 -5.93 -19.34 0.92
CA GLY A 341 -7.31 -19.78 1.21
C GLY A 341 -8.40 -18.72 1.03
N LYS A 342 -8.05 -17.45 0.75
CA LYS A 342 -8.99 -16.45 0.31
C LYS A 342 -9.18 -16.62 -1.20
N GLY A 343 -10.13 -17.44 -1.60
CA GLY A 343 -10.38 -17.79 -3.00
C GLY A 343 -10.97 -16.63 -3.79
N PHE A 344 -10.14 -15.75 -4.30
CA PHE A 344 -10.48 -14.79 -5.34
C PHE A 344 -10.03 -15.36 -6.70
N GLY A 345 -10.76 -16.31 -7.24
CA GLY A 345 -10.48 -16.90 -8.56
C GLY A 345 -10.69 -18.39 -8.62
N VAL A 346 -11.83 -18.80 -9.16
CA VAL A 346 -12.13 -20.13 -9.72
C VAL A 346 -11.85 -21.32 -8.79
N ARG A 347 -12.51 -21.35 -7.63
CA ARG A 347 -13.03 -22.56 -6.99
C ARG A 347 -14.17 -22.18 -6.06
N GLU A 348 -15.25 -22.98 -6.10
CA GLU A 348 -16.45 -22.82 -5.31
C GLU A 348 -16.17 -22.52 -3.84
N ALA A 349 -16.98 -21.64 -3.28
CA ALA A 349 -16.96 -21.22 -1.88
C ALA A 349 -17.26 -22.37 -0.91
N ALA A 350 -16.32 -23.29 -0.77
CA ALA A 350 -16.32 -24.30 0.29
C ALA A 350 -15.24 -23.91 1.31
N GLY A 351 -15.62 -23.09 2.30
CA GLY A 351 -14.76 -22.87 3.45
C GLY A 351 -14.59 -21.45 3.98
N PHE A 352 -15.17 -20.42 3.37
CA PHE A 352 -15.14 -19.08 3.97
C PHE A 352 -16.13 -19.03 5.14
N ARG A 353 -15.65 -19.29 6.35
CA ARG A 353 -16.45 -18.96 7.56
C ARG A 353 -16.53 -17.44 7.63
N ARG A 354 -17.77 -16.92 7.57
CA ARG A 354 -18.06 -15.54 7.92
C ARG A 354 -17.38 -15.23 9.25
N PRO A 355 -16.68 -14.10 9.39
CA PRO A 355 -16.34 -13.61 10.72
C PRO A 355 -17.66 -13.55 11.51
N ILE A 356 -17.74 -14.26 12.62
CA ILE A 356 -18.85 -14.16 13.53
C ILE A 356 -18.72 -12.78 14.15
N LEU A 357 -19.47 -11.82 13.63
CA LEU A 357 -19.68 -10.55 14.34
C LEU A 357 -20.22 -10.93 15.73
N PRO A 358 -19.60 -10.47 16.83
CA PRO A 358 -20.15 -10.71 18.15
C PRO A 358 -21.58 -10.15 18.17
N SER A 359 -22.55 -11.03 18.40
CA SER A 359 -23.93 -10.64 18.63
C SER A 359 -23.92 -9.63 19.75
N ARG A 360 -24.46 -8.43 19.51
CA ARG A 360 -24.77 -7.50 20.57
C ARG A 360 -25.60 -8.31 21.60
N ARG A 361 -25.05 -8.52 22.77
CA ARG A 361 -25.87 -8.89 23.94
C ARG A 361 -26.83 -7.73 24.13
N GLU A 362 -28.11 -7.97 23.84
CA GLU A 362 -29.18 -7.11 24.28
C GLU A 362 -29.07 -7.05 25.80
N GLY A 363 -28.67 -5.89 26.30
CA GLY A 363 -28.63 -5.62 27.71
C GLY A 363 -30.05 -5.74 28.25
N SER A 364 -30.31 -6.79 29.02
CA SER A 364 -31.48 -6.95 29.85
C SER A 364 -31.70 -5.67 30.68
N ALA A 365 -32.69 -4.90 30.33
CA ALA A 365 -33.16 -3.79 31.14
C ALA A 365 -33.70 -4.37 32.46
N ALA A 366 -32.99 -4.13 33.55
CA ALA A 366 -33.48 -4.39 34.88
C ALA A 366 -34.65 -3.44 35.19
N PRO A 367 -35.75 -3.91 35.75
CA PRO A 367 -36.87 -3.05 36.09
C PRO A 367 -36.53 -2.08 37.23
N LEU A 368 -36.81 -0.80 37.00
CA LEU A 368 -36.75 0.25 38.01
C LEU A 368 -37.66 -0.12 39.19
N ARG A 369 -37.08 -0.41 40.34
CA ARG A 369 -37.82 -0.51 41.61
C ARG A 369 -38.27 0.89 42.02
N SER A 370 -39.56 1.09 42.07
CA SER A 370 -40.20 2.23 42.69
C SER A 370 -39.90 2.23 44.20
N SER A 371 -39.28 3.29 44.69
CA SER A 371 -39.17 3.58 46.14
C SER A 371 -40.42 4.33 46.63
N PRO A 372 -40.94 4.00 47.80
CA PRO A 372 -42.13 4.64 48.30
C PRO A 372 -41.85 6.03 48.91
N SER A 373 -42.80 6.91 48.66
CA SER A 373 -42.99 8.21 49.30
C SER A 373 -42.99 8.08 50.83
N ALA A 374 -42.18 8.86 51.52
CA ALA A 374 -42.39 9.19 52.94
C ALA A 374 -42.81 10.64 53.04
N ALA A 375 -44.10 10.83 53.27
CA ALA A 375 -44.58 12.05 53.82
C ALA A 375 -44.28 12.05 55.34
N THR A 376 -43.92 13.20 55.91
CA THR A 376 -44.54 13.83 57.06
C THR A 376 -43.62 14.79 57.79
N ARG A 377 -44.16 15.97 57.95
CA ARG A 377 -44.30 16.76 59.22
C ARG A 377 -43.01 17.32 59.84
N GLY A 378 -43.04 18.59 59.95
CA GLY A 378 -42.29 19.42 60.88
C GLY A 378 -42.14 20.83 60.37
#